data_626e054223259b84bdc9218032cf6cbd
#
_entry.id   626e054223259b84bdc9218032cf6cbd
#
_cell.length_a   1.000
_cell.length_b   1.000
_cell.length_c   1.000
_cell.angle_alpha   90.00
_cell.angle_beta   90.00
_cell.angle_gamma   90.00
#
_symmetry.space_group_name_H-M   'P 1'
#
loop_
_entity.id
_entity.type
_entity.pdbx_description
1 polymer ?
#
loop_
_entity_poly.entity_id
_entity_poly.type
_entity_poly.pdbx_seq_one_letter_code
_entity_poly.pdbx_strand_id
1 'polypeptide(L)'
;MATEHGGAAACNVNVAVRARPLLDWEEQSRCVEVLCDGTAQVGRNPGDDKHLIASSCPRFVFDRGFGTESSQEELFEWVQPAIDGCFEGYNAAILAYGQTGSGKTYSMGTAAIGLVVPEEMGLVPRAFQHIAAGIQKRGDEAEFEMRASFVEVHDDNVNDLLADPGTSTDVIIREDAR
;
A
#
# COMPACT_ATOMS: atom_id res chain seq x y z
N MET A 1 -20.20 20.23 37.15
CA MET A 1 -19.13 20.35 36.14
C MET A 1 -18.79 18.93 35.71
N ALA A 2 -19.28 18.52 34.57
CA ALA A 2 -19.02 17.19 34.02
C ALA A 2 -17.71 17.25 33.22
N THR A 3 -16.74 16.47 33.65
CA THR A 3 -15.49 16.25 32.91
C THR A 3 -15.79 15.42 31.67
N GLU A 4 -15.70 16.05 30.51
CA GLU A 4 -15.73 15.35 29.22
C GLU A 4 -14.52 14.41 29.14
N HIS A 5 -14.80 13.13 29.10
CA HIS A 5 -13.81 12.12 28.79
C HIS A 5 -13.51 12.26 27.29
N GLY A 6 -12.27 12.63 26.99
CA GLY A 6 -11.76 12.61 25.62
C GLY A 6 -11.94 11.21 25.02
N GLY A 7 -12.86 11.11 24.06
CA GLY A 7 -13.05 9.89 23.29
C GLY A 7 -11.75 9.56 22.56
N ALA A 8 -11.23 8.35 22.76
CA ALA A 8 -10.17 7.81 21.96
C ALA A 8 -10.60 7.93 20.48
N ALA A 9 -9.80 8.60 19.66
CA ALA A 9 -10.05 8.69 18.24
C ALA A 9 -10.15 7.25 17.70
N ALA A 10 -11.29 6.92 17.09
CA ALA A 10 -11.47 5.62 16.48
C ALA A 10 -10.40 5.45 15.41
N CYS A 11 -9.52 4.49 15.58
CA CYS A 11 -8.53 4.14 14.57
C CYS A 11 -9.30 3.49 13.40
N ASN A 12 -9.51 4.23 12.33
CA ASN A 12 -10.15 3.72 11.13
C ASN A 12 -9.13 2.89 10.35
N VAL A 13 -9.38 1.59 10.28
CA VAL A 13 -8.65 0.71 9.37
C VAL A 13 -9.45 0.62 8.08
N ASN A 14 -8.89 1.13 6.99
CA ASN A 14 -9.46 1.01 5.65
C ASN A 14 -8.77 -0.13 4.92
N VAL A 15 -9.54 -1.02 4.33
CA VAL A 15 -9.03 -2.21 3.64
C VAL A 15 -9.43 -2.17 2.17
N ALA A 16 -8.43 -2.21 1.27
CA ALA A 16 -8.68 -2.33 -0.16
C ALA A 16 -8.20 -3.68 -0.69
N VAL A 17 -8.86 -4.16 -1.73
CA VAL A 17 -8.40 -5.29 -2.53
C VAL A 17 -7.95 -4.81 -3.90
N ARG A 18 -6.81 -5.29 -4.37
CA ARG A 18 -6.27 -5.00 -5.70
C ARG A 18 -5.99 -6.29 -6.45
N ALA A 19 -6.56 -6.39 -7.66
CA ALA A 19 -6.23 -7.46 -8.60
C ALA A 19 -5.20 -6.93 -9.61
N ARG A 20 -4.07 -7.63 -9.76
CA ARG A 20 -3.12 -7.34 -10.85
C ARG A 20 -3.59 -7.95 -12.16
N PRO A 21 -3.17 -7.44 -13.31
CA PRO A 21 -3.31 -8.12 -14.58
C PRO A 21 -2.68 -9.52 -14.56
N LEU A 22 -3.20 -10.41 -15.38
CA LEU A 22 -2.54 -11.71 -15.63
C LEU A 22 -1.21 -11.46 -16.35
N LEU A 23 -0.21 -12.26 -16.00
CA LEU A 23 1.08 -12.24 -16.67
C LEU A 23 1.00 -13.15 -17.93
N ASP A 24 1.86 -12.88 -18.92
CA ASP A 24 1.81 -13.56 -20.24
C ASP A 24 1.90 -15.09 -20.16
N TRP A 25 2.53 -15.62 -19.10
CA TRP A 25 2.70 -17.07 -18.87
C TRP A 25 1.61 -17.67 -17.98
N GLU A 26 0.68 -16.87 -17.46
CA GLU A 26 -0.45 -17.37 -16.66
C GLU A 26 -1.60 -17.80 -17.56
N GLU A 27 -2.34 -18.82 -17.10
CA GLU A 27 -3.54 -19.24 -17.82
C GLU A 27 -4.54 -18.08 -17.92
N GLN A 28 -5.09 -17.88 -19.13
CA GLN A 28 -6.02 -16.79 -19.43
C GLN A 28 -7.42 -16.98 -18.79
N SER A 29 -7.47 -17.70 -17.66
CA SER A 29 -8.71 -17.95 -16.94
C SER A 29 -8.80 -17.07 -15.71
N ARG A 30 -9.75 -16.13 -15.73
CA ARG A 30 -10.04 -15.27 -14.58
C ARG A 30 -10.97 -16.02 -13.61
N CYS A 31 -10.49 -16.30 -12.41
CA CYS A 31 -11.30 -16.85 -11.33
C CYS A 31 -11.66 -15.82 -10.25
N VAL A 32 -11.16 -14.60 -10.35
CA VAL A 32 -11.45 -13.50 -9.42
C VAL A 32 -11.83 -12.26 -10.21
N GLU A 33 -12.89 -11.59 -9.76
CA GLU A 33 -13.30 -10.26 -10.23
C GLU A 33 -13.32 -9.30 -9.06
N VAL A 34 -12.74 -8.11 -9.25
CA VAL A 34 -12.73 -7.04 -8.26
C VAL A 34 -13.42 -5.83 -8.86
N LEU A 35 -14.46 -5.34 -8.17
CA LEU A 35 -15.24 -4.17 -8.55
C LEU A 35 -14.80 -2.95 -7.73
N CYS A 36 -14.98 -1.77 -8.31
CA CYS A 36 -14.60 -0.51 -7.68
C CYS A 36 -15.39 -0.19 -6.38
N ASP A 37 -16.54 -0.81 -6.18
CA ASP A 37 -17.33 -0.72 -4.96
C ASP A 37 -16.75 -1.52 -3.77
N GLY A 38 -15.58 -2.12 -3.93
CA GLY A 38 -14.92 -2.95 -2.93
C GLY A 38 -15.32 -4.42 -2.96
N THR A 39 -16.21 -4.82 -3.87
CA THR A 39 -16.62 -6.22 -3.99
C THR A 39 -15.56 -7.05 -4.71
N ALA A 40 -15.14 -8.17 -4.10
CA ALA A 40 -14.36 -9.21 -4.74
C ALA A 40 -15.18 -10.51 -4.81
N GLN A 41 -15.26 -11.10 -5.98
CA GLN A 41 -15.98 -12.36 -6.22
C GLN A 41 -15.00 -13.42 -6.73
N VAL A 42 -15.14 -14.66 -6.22
CA VAL A 42 -14.30 -15.78 -6.63
C VAL A 42 -15.17 -16.79 -7.39
N GLY A 43 -14.93 -16.91 -8.69
CA GLY A 43 -15.64 -17.87 -9.55
C GLY A 43 -15.17 -19.30 -9.35
N ARG A 44 -16.04 -20.27 -9.62
CA ARG A 44 -15.70 -21.69 -9.69
C ARG A 44 -15.39 -22.06 -11.14
N ASN A 45 -14.21 -22.62 -11.38
CA ASN A 45 -13.71 -23.24 -12.61
C ASN A 45 -13.50 -22.34 -13.85
N PRO A 46 -12.28 -22.33 -14.36
CA PRO A 46 -11.90 -21.63 -15.58
C PRO A 46 -12.45 -22.24 -16.89
N GLY A 47 -13.18 -23.31 -16.84
CA GLY A 47 -13.70 -24.03 -18.02
C GLY A 47 -15.18 -23.84 -18.32
N ASP A 48 -15.91 -23.13 -17.46
CA ASP A 48 -17.34 -22.88 -17.67
C ASP A 48 -17.54 -21.48 -18.26
N ASP A 49 -17.46 -21.38 -19.57
CA ASP A 49 -17.50 -20.15 -20.36
C ASP A 49 -18.79 -19.33 -20.24
N LYS A 50 -19.74 -19.68 -19.41
CA LYS A 50 -21.06 -19.04 -19.45
C LYS A 50 -21.51 -18.31 -18.20
N HIS A 51 -20.93 -18.56 -17.03
CA HIS A 51 -21.34 -17.86 -15.81
C HIS A 51 -20.20 -17.72 -14.79
N LEU A 52 -19.29 -16.79 -15.02
CA LEU A 52 -18.25 -16.42 -14.05
C LEU A 52 -18.81 -15.99 -12.70
N ILE A 53 -20.08 -15.60 -12.64
CA ILE A 53 -20.73 -15.10 -11.44
C ILE A 53 -22.05 -15.84 -11.23
N ALA A 54 -21.96 -17.05 -10.74
CA ALA A 54 -23.15 -17.69 -10.17
C ALA A 54 -23.43 -17.05 -8.80
N SER A 55 -24.72 -16.88 -8.46
CA SER A 55 -25.17 -16.38 -7.16
C SER A 55 -24.66 -17.18 -5.94
N SER A 56 -23.98 -18.28 -6.17
CA SER A 56 -23.36 -19.17 -5.18
C SER A 56 -21.84 -18.98 -5.01
N CYS A 57 -21.20 -18.03 -5.72
CA CYS A 57 -19.77 -17.77 -5.58
C CYS A 57 -19.47 -16.99 -4.30
N PRO A 58 -18.37 -17.31 -3.59
CA PRO A 58 -17.91 -16.52 -2.45
C PRO A 58 -17.72 -15.05 -2.82
N ARG A 59 -18.32 -14.18 -2.03
CA ARG A 59 -18.26 -12.73 -2.20
C ARG A 59 -17.65 -12.11 -0.94
N PHE A 60 -16.71 -11.23 -1.14
CA PHE A 60 -16.05 -10.47 -0.08
C PHE A 60 -16.26 -8.98 -0.35
N VAL A 61 -16.39 -8.19 0.71
CA VAL A 61 -16.59 -6.74 0.62
C VAL A 61 -15.47 -6.04 1.38
N PHE A 62 -14.83 -5.10 0.71
CA PHE A 62 -13.77 -4.24 1.23
C PHE A 62 -14.20 -2.78 1.09
N ASP A 63 -13.46 -1.84 1.69
CA ASP A 63 -13.78 -0.42 1.57
C ASP A 63 -13.54 0.12 0.15
N ARG A 64 -12.61 -0.50 -0.61
CA ARG A 64 -12.31 -0.16 -2.00
C ARG A 64 -11.82 -1.36 -2.79
N GLY A 65 -12.19 -1.41 -4.07
CA GLY A 65 -11.67 -2.38 -5.04
C GLY A 65 -10.87 -1.71 -6.15
N PHE A 66 -9.73 -2.31 -6.50
CA PHE A 66 -8.89 -1.95 -7.63
C PHE A 66 -8.81 -3.13 -8.57
N GLY A 67 -9.46 -3.04 -9.70
CA GLY A 67 -9.44 -4.06 -10.75
C GLY A 67 -8.10 -4.11 -11.48
N THR A 68 -8.01 -4.99 -12.48
CA THR A 68 -6.79 -5.20 -13.27
C THR A 68 -6.34 -3.97 -14.05
N GLU A 69 -7.27 -3.06 -14.37
CA GLU A 69 -7.02 -1.83 -15.12
C GLU A 69 -6.73 -0.62 -14.23
N SER A 70 -6.78 -0.81 -12.90
CA SER A 70 -6.57 0.30 -11.97
C SER A 70 -5.12 0.76 -11.96
N SER A 71 -4.93 2.07 -12.07
CA SER A 71 -3.62 2.71 -12.12
C SER A 71 -2.95 2.79 -10.74
N GLN A 72 -1.67 3.14 -10.73
CA GLN A 72 -0.93 3.49 -9.52
C GLN A 72 -1.38 4.82 -8.93
N GLU A 73 -1.83 5.74 -9.79
CA GLU A 73 -2.35 7.04 -9.39
C GLU A 73 -3.66 6.91 -8.61
N GLU A 74 -4.64 6.13 -9.13
CA GLU A 74 -5.89 5.85 -8.42
C GLU A 74 -5.66 5.21 -7.05
N LEU A 75 -4.68 4.30 -6.96
CA LEU A 75 -4.30 3.69 -5.69
C LEU A 75 -3.70 4.73 -4.73
N PHE A 76 -2.86 5.65 -5.25
CA PHE A 76 -2.28 6.72 -4.45
C PHE A 76 -3.33 7.72 -3.97
N GLU A 77 -4.26 8.16 -4.82
CA GLU A 77 -5.35 9.05 -4.45
C GLU A 77 -6.17 8.52 -3.27
N TRP A 78 -6.37 7.19 -3.21
CA TRP A 78 -7.10 6.57 -2.11
C TRP A 78 -6.33 6.58 -0.78
N VAL A 79 -5.00 6.50 -0.80
CA VAL A 79 -4.17 6.54 0.43
C VAL A 79 -3.72 7.94 0.81
N GLN A 80 -3.79 8.90 -0.11
CA GLN A 80 -3.32 10.27 0.07
C GLN A 80 -3.88 10.94 1.34
N PRO A 81 -5.17 10.81 1.71
CA PRO A 81 -5.71 11.41 2.92
C PRO A 81 -5.00 10.97 4.20
N ALA A 82 -4.50 9.72 4.24
CA ALA A 82 -3.72 9.23 5.37
C ALA A 82 -2.34 9.90 5.45
N ILE A 83 -1.73 10.20 4.30
CA ILE A 83 -0.46 10.92 4.21
C ILE A 83 -0.65 12.39 4.58
N ASP A 84 -1.72 13.02 4.12
CA ASP A 84 -2.06 14.40 4.46
C ASP A 84 -2.28 14.57 5.98
N GLY A 85 -2.90 13.59 6.63
CA GLY A 85 -3.08 13.56 8.08
C GLY A 85 -1.76 13.63 8.87
N CYS A 86 -0.63 13.22 8.29
CA CYS A 86 0.67 13.33 8.94
C CYS A 86 1.08 14.80 9.17
N PHE A 87 0.67 15.72 8.31
CA PHE A 87 0.89 17.16 8.52
C PHE A 87 0.02 17.75 9.62
N GLU A 88 -1.03 17.04 10.02
CA GLU A 88 -1.92 17.39 11.13
C GLU A 88 -1.51 16.70 12.45
N GLY A 89 -0.41 15.93 12.43
CA GLY A 89 0.13 15.22 13.58
C GLY A 89 -0.39 13.80 13.80
N TYR A 90 -1.09 13.22 12.81
CA TYR A 90 -1.53 11.83 12.87
C TYR A 90 -0.45 10.89 12.32
N ASN A 91 -0.34 9.70 12.92
CA ASN A 91 0.47 8.62 12.37
C ASN A 91 -0.35 7.82 11.36
N ALA A 92 0.28 7.43 10.27
CA ALA A 92 -0.32 6.57 9.26
C ALA A 92 0.55 5.35 8.98
N ALA A 93 -0.07 4.21 8.70
CA ALA A 93 0.60 3.00 8.23
C ALA A 93 -0.11 2.46 6.99
N ILE A 94 0.65 2.13 5.96
CA ILE A 94 0.16 1.51 4.73
C ILE A 94 0.79 0.13 4.61
N LEU A 95 -0.04 -0.90 4.54
CA LEU A 95 0.37 -2.30 4.50
C LEU A 95 -0.06 -2.92 3.17
N ALA A 96 0.90 -3.51 2.44
CA ALA A 96 0.61 -4.35 1.28
C ALA A 96 0.73 -5.82 1.70
N TYR A 97 -0.37 -6.56 1.60
CA TYR A 97 -0.46 -7.96 1.97
C TYR A 97 -0.88 -8.83 0.78
N GLY A 98 -0.35 -10.04 0.69
CA GLY A 98 -0.67 -11.01 -0.36
C GLY A 98 0.45 -12.03 -0.55
N GLN A 99 0.18 -13.07 -1.33
CA GLN A 99 1.19 -14.08 -1.67
C GLN A 99 2.34 -13.51 -2.51
N THR A 100 3.41 -14.26 -2.66
CA THR A 100 4.51 -13.92 -3.59
C THR A 100 3.95 -13.82 -5.01
N GLY A 101 4.37 -12.79 -5.75
CA GLY A 101 3.88 -12.52 -7.10
C GLY A 101 2.51 -11.81 -7.19
N SER A 102 1.84 -11.49 -6.06
CA SER A 102 0.55 -10.78 -6.08
C SER A 102 0.64 -9.29 -6.44
N GLY A 103 1.83 -8.71 -6.58
CA GLY A 103 2.02 -7.31 -6.94
C GLY A 103 2.23 -6.35 -5.75
N LYS A 104 2.54 -6.86 -4.54
CA LYS A 104 2.86 -6.01 -3.36
C LYS A 104 3.96 -5.00 -3.67
N THR A 105 5.09 -5.50 -4.17
CA THR A 105 6.26 -4.69 -4.51
C THR A 105 5.98 -3.69 -5.63
N TYR A 106 5.17 -4.08 -6.62
CA TYR A 106 4.70 -3.17 -7.67
C TYR A 106 3.82 -2.05 -7.09
N SER A 107 2.84 -2.39 -6.26
CA SER A 107 1.96 -1.39 -5.63
C SER A 107 2.72 -0.43 -4.73
N MET A 108 3.70 -0.91 -3.96
CA MET A 108 4.54 -0.06 -3.12
C MET A 108 5.57 0.75 -3.93
N GLY A 109 5.98 0.25 -5.11
CA GLY A 109 6.94 0.96 -5.97
C GLY A 109 8.40 0.79 -5.52
N THR A 110 8.72 -0.31 -4.84
CA THR A 110 10.07 -0.58 -4.31
C THR A 110 10.91 -1.48 -5.20
N ALA A 111 10.34 -2.00 -6.31
CA ALA A 111 11.02 -2.94 -7.21
C ALA A 111 11.96 -2.30 -8.22
N ALA A 112 11.84 -1.01 -8.49
CA ALA A 112 12.55 -0.37 -9.58
C ALA A 112 13.71 0.50 -9.06
N ILE A 113 14.92 0.02 -9.27
CA ILE A 113 16.14 0.83 -9.24
C ILE A 113 16.40 1.26 -10.69
N GLY A 114 15.95 2.46 -11.07
CA GLY A 114 16.14 2.96 -12.43
C GLY A 114 15.10 4.00 -12.86
N LEU A 115 15.05 4.27 -14.16
CA LEU A 115 14.05 5.16 -14.76
C LEU A 115 12.65 4.50 -14.68
N VAL A 116 11.91 4.83 -13.64
CA VAL A 116 10.50 4.45 -13.54
C VAL A 116 9.68 5.50 -14.27
N VAL A 117 8.87 5.08 -15.22
CA VAL A 117 7.90 5.98 -15.85
C VAL A 117 6.89 6.47 -14.81
N PRO A 118 6.48 7.75 -14.85
CA PRO A 118 5.60 8.31 -13.82
C PRO A 118 4.32 7.53 -13.58
N GLU A 119 3.78 6.90 -14.62
CA GLU A 119 2.54 6.12 -14.58
C GLU A 119 2.69 4.84 -13.72
N GLU A 120 3.89 4.24 -13.71
CA GLU A 120 4.19 3.02 -12.96
C GLU A 120 4.72 3.28 -11.55
N MET A 121 4.91 4.54 -11.20
CA MET A 121 5.41 4.93 -9.88
C MET A 121 4.43 4.47 -8.79
N GLY A 122 4.92 3.67 -7.85
CA GLY A 122 4.11 3.13 -6.75
C GLY A 122 3.91 4.09 -5.58
N LEU A 123 3.33 3.57 -4.50
CA LEU A 123 2.93 4.37 -3.34
C LEU A 123 4.10 5.08 -2.66
N VAL A 124 5.23 4.40 -2.43
CA VAL A 124 6.37 4.96 -1.68
C VAL A 124 6.95 6.20 -2.38
N PRO A 125 7.38 6.15 -3.64
CA PRO A 125 7.93 7.33 -4.30
C PRO A 125 6.90 8.45 -4.47
N ARG A 126 5.61 8.15 -4.71
CA ARG A 126 4.54 9.16 -4.76
C ARG A 126 4.35 9.84 -3.40
N ALA A 127 4.38 9.07 -2.30
CA ALA A 127 4.30 9.61 -0.94
C ALA A 127 5.47 10.56 -0.64
N PHE A 128 6.69 10.19 -1.02
CA PHE A 128 7.85 11.08 -0.86
C PHE A 128 7.69 12.39 -1.64
N GLN A 129 7.25 12.32 -2.89
CA GLN A 129 7.00 13.52 -3.70
C GLN A 129 5.92 14.40 -3.09
N HIS A 130 4.82 13.78 -2.63
CA HIS A 130 3.70 14.48 -2.01
C HIS A 130 4.10 15.17 -0.70
N ILE A 131 4.85 14.47 0.17
CA ILE A 131 5.38 15.04 1.41
C ILE A 131 6.35 16.19 1.11
N ALA A 132 7.29 16.01 0.17
CA ALA A 132 8.23 17.07 -0.20
C ALA A 132 7.52 18.32 -0.73
N ALA A 133 6.50 18.15 -1.58
CA ALA A 133 5.67 19.26 -2.06
C ALA A 133 4.87 19.93 -0.92
N GLY A 134 4.37 19.14 0.02
CA GLY A 134 3.68 19.64 1.21
C GLY A 134 4.58 20.45 2.14
N ILE A 135 5.81 20.01 2.36
CA ILE A 135 6.85 20.74 3.11
C ILE A 135 7.19 22.06 2.40
N GLN A 136 7.41 22.00 1.09
CA GLN A 136 7.74 23.21 0.32
C GLN A 136 6.66 24.28 0.42
N LYS A 137 5.38 23.90 0.37
CA LYS A 137 4.26 24.83 0.52
C LYS A 137 4.18 25.47 1.92
N ARG A 138 4.69 24.79 2.95
CA ARG A 138 4.64 25.24 4.35
C ARG A 138 5.98 25.79 4.87
N GLY A 139 6.99 25.89 4.02
CA GLY A 139 8.35 26.29 4.41
C GLY A 139 8.45 27.66 5.06
N ASP A 140 7.51 28.57 4.77
CA ASP A 140 7.42 29.89 5.40
C ASP A 140 6.74 29.86 6.78
N GLU A 141 6.06 28.76 7.14
CA GLU A 141 5.27 28.62 8.37
C GLU A 141 6.01 27.85 9.46
N ALA A 142 6.86 26.88 9.06
CA ALA A 142 7.55 25.99 9.99
C ALA A 142 8.86 25.46 9.40
N GLU A 143 9.78 25.05 10.28
CA GLU A 143 10.97 24.28 9.93
C GLU A 143 10.64 22.79 9.98
N PHE A 144 10.97 22.07 8.92
CA PHE A 144 10.69 20.63 8.79
C PHE A 144 11.99 19.83 8.77
N GLU A 145 12.04 18.78 9.55
CA GLU A 145 13.05 17.73 9.45
C GLU A 145 12.38 16.44 8.95
N MET A 146 12.90 15.87 7.87
CA MET A 146 12.42 14.58 7.35
C MET A 146 13.53 13.54 7.52
N ARG A 147 13.19 12.42 8.17
CA ARG A 147 14.06 11.25 8.31
C ARG A 147 13.41 10.05 7.64
N ALA A 148 14.21 9.23 6.98
CA ALA A 148 13.77 8.00 6.37
C ALA A 148 14.63 6.84 6.85
N SER A 149 14.02 5.66 7.00
CA SER A 149 14.69 4.39 7.15
C SER A 149 14.07 3.38 6.19
N PHE A 150 14.87 2.46 5.68
CA PHE A 150 14.40 1.43 4.77
C PHE A 150 15.04 0.10 5.15
N VAL A 151 14.24 -0.82 5.65
CA VAL A 151 14.71 -2.11 6.15
C VAL A 151 14.03 -3.26 5.42
N GLU A 152 14.78 -4.34 5.25
CA GLU A 152 14.29 -5.62 4.75
C GLU A 152 14.41 -6.66 5.87
N VAL A 153 13.39 -7.52 5.99
CA VAL A 153 13.46 -8.70 6.85
C VAL A 153 13.44 -9.93 5.96
N HIS A 154 14.55 -10.68 5.96
CA HIS A 154 14.72 -11.89 5.17
C HIS A 154 15.42 -12.96 6.01
N ASP A 155 14.82 -14.16 6.11
CA ASP A 155 15.33 -15.30 6.88
C ASP A 155 15.78 -14.92 8.32
N ASP A 156 14.88 -14.23 9.05
CA ASP A 156 15.08 -13.71 10.41
C ASP A 156 16.21 -12.66 10.57
N ASN A 157 16.85 -12.26 9.46
CA ASN A 157 17.82 -11.17 9.45
C ASN A 157 17.14 -9.84 9.08
N VAL A 158 17.61 -8.77 9.72
CA VAL A 158 17.17 -7.40 9.42
C VAL A 158 18.29 -6.66 8.71
N ASN A 159 18.05 -6.22 7.50
CA ASN A 159 19.02 -5.51 6.67
C ASN A 159 18.60 -4.05 6.53
N ASP A 160 19.52 -3.12 6.77
CA ASP A 160 19.34 -1.71 6.42
C ASP A 160 19.67 -1.52 4.92
N LEU A 161 18.66 -1.18 4.14
CA LEU A 161 18.80 -0.99 2.69
C LEU A 161 19.36 0.40 2.31
N LEU A 162 19.53 1.30 3.27
CA LEU A 162 20.15 2.62 3.08
C LEU A 162 21.61 2.65 3.54
N ALA A 163 22.12 1.57 4.11
CA ALA A 163 23.52 1.49 4.54
C ALA A 163 24.47 1.50 3.35
N ASP A 164 25.67 2.06 3.55
CA ASP A 164 26.71 2.05 2.54
C ASP A 164 27.09 0.63 2.11
N PRO A 165 27.33 0.39 0.81
CA PRO A 165 27.74 -0.93 0.32
C PRO A 165 29.03 -1.42 1.02
N GLY A 166 28.95 -2.59 1.65
CA GLY A 166 30.05 -3.21 2.37
C GLY A 166 30.09 -2.93 3.88
N THR A 167 29.21 -2.12 4.42
CA THR A 167 28.95 -2.04 5.85
C THR A 167 28.01 -3.18 6.26
N SER A 168 28.53 -4.15 7.02
CA SER A 168 27.66 -5.12 7.70
C SER A 168 27.02 -4.41 8.88
N THR A 169 25.73 -4.09 8.76
CA THR A 169 24.97 -3.59 9.88
C THR A 169 24.05 -4.69 10.36
N ASP A 170 24.46 -5.40 11.41
CA ASP A 170 23.54 -6.23 12.17
C ASP A 170 22.53 -5.29 12.85
N VAL A 171 21.39 -5.07 12.21
CA VAL A 171 20.29 -4.28 12.78
C VAL A 171 19.60 -5.13 13.84
N ILE A 172 19.68 -4.70 15.09
CA ILE A 172 19.00 -5.39 16.19
C ILE A 172 17.71 -4.63 16.50
N ILE A 173 16.58 -5.34 16.42
CA ILE A 173 15.30 -4.81 16.86
C ILE A 173 15.31 -4.73 18.39
N ARG A 174 15.08 -3.54 18.92
CA ARG A 174 14.97 -3.30 20.37
C ARG A 174 13.66 -2.57 20.65
N GLU A 175 13.06 -2.90 21.78
CA GLU A 175 11.94 -2.14 22.32
C GLU A 175 12.50 -0.86 22.96
N ASP A 176 11.96 0.28 22.58
CA ASP A 176 12.34 1.58 23.17
C ASP A 176 11.78 1.65 24.58
N ALA A 177 12.65 1.79 25.57
CA ALA A 177 12.23 1.97 26.96
C ALA A 177 11.63 3.39 27.09
N ARG A 178 10.31 3.49 27.13
CA ARG A 178 9.57 4.72 27.46
C ARG A 178 9.40 4.86 28.96
#